data_23e0d314cef2aff92f34ffda01747573
#
_entry.id   23e0d314cef2aff92f34ffda01747573
#
_cell.length_a   1.000
_cell.length_b   1.000
_cell.length_c   1.000
_cell.angle_alpha   90.00
_cell.angle_beta   90.00
_cell.angle_gamma   90.00
#
_symmetry.space_group_name_H-M   'P 1'
#
loop_
_entity.id
_entity.type
_entity.pdbx_description
1 polymer ?
#
loop_
_entity_poly.entity_id
_entity_poly.type
_entity_poly.pdbx_seq_one_letter_code
_entity_poly.pdbx_strand_id
1 'polypeptide(L)'
;MKNGDYHHGTVAQEVFVFNTDYGEISIPYHQMAELHIGSSDQNDLVITRPGDRFSGKLSGHEIIILRSQQPVLQLHLDDVATISFPPRKIRGQQRISSDAVELVNGDRFLADIQLNDFMLKSTTAIHTISHNDVYLIDFVSSDQSDEIRVQVTFNDRTYYQGQLLAVQDIEAVTRYGQPLKIPVSDFISLGYHVNYQLGKTDFNYRRRLNPASLIQDKMIGGRSGPEMVVLRGGDFQRGDFQGDGDSDEKPLSSVKLPAFAIGLYEVSFAEYDYFCDDTRREKPDDSGWGRGQRPVVNVSWNDARAYTEWLSRKTRQNYRLPSDAEWEYAARAGSTTRYWWGNELLPAQANCAGCGSIWDAEKTAPVGKLPPNDFGLHDTAGNVFEWVSDCFHTDFIAAPSDGRPLDKPGCGKRVIRGGAWSFPPREVRSANRWRDFPTRQSDDTGFRVVRELLQ
;
A
#
# COMPACT_ATOMS: atom_id res chain seq x y z
N MET A 1 4.45 25.78 -0.25
CA MET A 1 5.72 26.40 -0.68
C MET A 1 6.90 25.65 -0.03
N LYS A 2 8.05 25.61 -0.66
CA LYS A 2 9.27 24.98 -0.07
C LYS A 2 9.79 25.69 1.18
N ASN A 3 9.44 26.96 1.37
CA ASN A 3 9.77 27.75 2.56
C ASN A 3 8.75 27.63 3.71
N GLY A 4 7.72 26.79 3.58
CA GLY A 4 6.67 26.61 4.58
C GLY A 4 5.48 27.56 4.46
N ASP A 5 5.49 28.53 3.53
CA ASP A 5 4.36 29.43 3.33
C ASP A 5 3.17 28.73 2.66
N TYR A 6 1.96 29.15 3.00
CA TYR A 6 0.72 28.64 2.42
C TYR A 6 -0.06 29.76 1.72
N HIS A 7 -0.48 29.49 0.50
CA HIS A 7 -1.29 30.42 -0.29
C HIS A 7 -2.59 29.73 -0.72
N HIS A 8 -3.70 30.46 -0.67
CA HIS A 8 -5.01 29.99 -1.10
C HIS A 8 -5.51 30.79 -2.29
N GLY A 9 -6.14 30.12 -3.25
CA GLY A 9 -6.71 30.76 -4.42
C GLY A 9 -7.18 29.74 -5.45
N THR A 10 -7.60 30.23 -6.62
CA THR A 10 -7.94 29.39 -7.76
C THR A 10 -6.78 29.42 -8.76
N VAL A 11 -6.33 28.23 -9.18
CA VAL A 11 -5.31 28.14 -10.21
C VAL A 11 -5.89 28.60 -11.55
N ALA A 12 -5.19 29.47 -12.25
CA ALA A 12 -5.64 30.05 -13.52
C ALA A 12 -5.43 29.13 -14.73
N GLN A 13 -4.46 28.20 -14.64
CA GLN A 13 -4.23 27.24 -15.70
C GLN A 13 -5.41 26.27 -15.84
N GLU A 14 -5.94 26.12 -17.04
CA GLU A 14 -7.02 25.16 -17.33
C GLU A 14 -6.50 23.73 -17.52
N VAL A 15 -5.29 23.60 -18.04
CA VAL A 15 -4.63 22.33 -18.35
C VAL A 15 -3.18 22.38 -17.88
N PHE A 16 -2.71 21.28 -17.33
CA PHE A 16 -1.32 21.05 -16.95
C PHE A 16 -0.73 19.99 -17.88
N VAL A 17 0.42 20.28 -18.45
CA VAL A 17 1.13 19.40 -19.38
C VAL A 17 2.33 18.79 -18.67
N PHE A 18 2.40 17.47 -18.64
CA PHE A 18 3.49 16.69 -18.07
C PHE A 18 4.24 15.93 -19.14
N ASN A 19 5.54 16.03 -19.13
CA ASN A 19 6.42 15.20 -19.93
C ASN A 19 6.88 14.02 -19.06
N THR A 20 6.31 12.86 -19.31
CA THR A 20 6.69 11.58 -18.67
C THR A 20 7.75 10.88 -19.51
N ASP A 21 8.37 9.84 -18.95
CA ASP A 21 9.32 9.00 -19.70
C ASP A 21 8.66 8.24 -20.88
N TYR A 22 7.32 8.19 -20.89
CA TYR A 22 6.52 7.43 -21.88
C TYR A 22 5.80 8.32 -22.90
N GLY A 23 5.80 9.63 -22.69
CA GLY A 23 5.13 10.60 -23.56
C GLY A 23 4.54 11.79 -22.80
N GLU A 24 3.88 12.67 -23.54
CA GLU A 24 3.24 13.87 -22.99
C GLU A 24 1.80 13.57 -22.53
N ILE A 25 1.44 14.06 -21.34
CA ILE A 25 0.10 13.94 -20.77
C ILE A 25 -0.43 15.34 -20.47
N SER A 26 -1.64 15.64 -20.93
CA SER A 26 -2.33 16.90 -20.68
C SER A 26 -3.50 16.70 -19.71
N ILE A 27 -3.35 17.14 -18.46
CA ILE A 27 -4.35 16.93 -17.41
C ILE A 27 -5.11 18.22 -17.12
N PRO A 28 -6.43 18.25 -17.34
CA PRO A 28 -7.26 19.40 -16.94
C PRO A 28 -7.22 19.62 -15.44
N TYR A 29 -7.08 20.87 -14.98
CA TYR A 29 -6.94 21.18 -13.56
C TYR A 29 -8.08 20.61 -12.68
N HIS A 30 -9.30 20.55 -13.23
CA HIS A 30 -10.47 20.02 -12.51
C HIS A 30 -10.40 18.50 -12.30
N GLN A 31 -9.53 17.78 -13.00
CA GLN A 31 -9.23 16.35 -12.80
C GLN A 31 -8.10 16.12 -11.80
N MET A 32 -7.37 17.15 -11.42
CA MET A 32 -6.26 17.02 -10.48
C MET A 32 -6.77 17.01 -9.03
N ALA A 33 -6.15 16.18 -8.20
CA ALA A 33 -6.33 16.17 -6.75
C ALA A 33 -5.11 16.81 -6.06
N GLU A 34 -3.91 16.41 -6.47
CA GLU A 34 -2.66 16.92 -5.91
C GLU A 34 -1.59 17.04 -7.00
N LEU A 35 -0.70 17.99 -6.81
CA LEU A 35 0.49 18.17 -7.61
C LEU A 35 1.67 18.43 -6.66
N HIS A 36 2.67 17.57 -6.71
CA HIS A 36 3.91 17.70 -5.96
C HIS A 36 5.03 18.09 -6.92
N ILE A 37 5.75 19.16 -6.60
CA ILE A 37 6.86 19.66 -7.42
C ILE A 37 8.17 19.11 -6.84
N GLY A 38 8.85 18.29 -7.63
CA GLY A 38 10.17 17.76 -7.31
C GLY A 38 11.27 18.82 -7.30
N SER A 39 12.46 18.44 -6.89
CA SER A 39 13.68 19.25 -7.14
C SER A 39 14.11 19.12 -8.59
N SER A 40 15.16 19.88 -9.01
CA SER A 40 15.71 19.78 -10.36
C SER A 40 16.02 18.35 -10.80
N ASP A 41 16.41 17.50 -9.84
CA ASP A 41 16.86 16.13 -10.07
C ASP A 41 15.77 15.07 -9.81
N GLN A 42 14.57 15.51 -9.40
CA GLN A 42 13.42 14.63 -9.12
C GLN A 42 12.24 14.96 -10.03
N ASN A 43 11.48 13.94 -10.41
CA ASN A 43 10.26 14.14 -11.16
C ASN A 43 9.18 14.83 -10.31
N ASP A 44 8.34 15.61 -10.97
CA ASP A 44 7.10 16.08 -10.40
C ASP A 44 6.11 14.91 -10.37
N LEU A 45 5.17 14.95 -9.43
CA LEU A 45 4.15 13.91 -9.28
C LEU A 45 2.78 14.56 -9.33
N VAL A 46 1.91 14.06 -10.20
CA VAL A 46 0.50 14.42 -10.21
C VAL A 46 -0.36 13.25 -9.77
N ILE A 47 -1.32 13.53 -8.90
CA ILE A 47 -2.38 12.61 -8.50
C ILE A 47 -3.69 13.19 -9.00
N THR A 48 -4.43 12.42 -9.76
CA THR A 48 -5.73 12.84 -10.31
C THR A 48 -6.86 12.52 -9.35
N ARG A 49 -8.03 13.15 -9.51
CA ARG A 49 -9.22 12.85 -8.71
C ARG A 49 -9.72 11.41 -8.87
N PRO A 50 -9.61 10.81 -10.06
CA PRO A 50 -9.81 9.38 -10.23
C PRO A 50 -8.79 8.52 -9.48
N GLY A 51 -7.63 9.06 -9.11
CA GLY A 51 -6.57 8.33 -8.42
C GLY A 51 -5.46 7.82 -9.34
N ASP A 52 -5.49 8.18 -10.64
CA ASP A 52 -4.35 7.95 -11.51
C ASP A 52 -3.15 8.73 -10.98
N ARG A 53 -1.97 8.15 -11.10
CA ARG A 53 -0.71 8.71 -10.65
C ARG A 53 0.28 8.71 -11.79
N PHE A 54 0.88 9.86 -12.06
CA PHE A 54 1.90 10.05 -13.10
C PHE A 54 3.08 10.80 -12.53
N SER A 55 4.29 10.34 -12.84
CA SER A 55 5.54 11.05 -12.59
C SER A 55 6.11 11.60 -13.89
N GLY A 56 6.74 12.77 -13.85
CA GLY A 56 7.29 13.43 -15.02
C GLY A 56 7.73 14.84 -14.70
N LYS A 57 8.00 15.64 -15.72
CA LYS A 57 8.30 17.07 -15.57
C LYS A 57 7.12 17.92 -16.03
N LEU A 58 6.64 18.78 -15.15
CA LEU A 58 5.62 19.77 -15.50
C LEU A 58 6.18 20.77 -16.51
N SER A 59 5.44 21.01 -17.57
CA SER A 59 5.79 22.03 -18.55
C SER A 59 5.44 23.43 -18.03
N GLY A 60 6.37 24.37 -18.18
CA GLY A 60 6.22 25.75 -17.71
C GLY A 60 7.10 26.05 -16.51
N HIS A 61 7.12 27.31 -16.08
CA HIS A 61 7.96 27.77 -14.97
C HIS A 61 7.16 28.43 -13.85
N GLU A 62 5.88 28.67 -14.06
CA GLU A 62 5.07 29.48 -13.16
C GLU A 62 3.64 28.94 -13.03
N ILE A 63 3.08 29.13 -11.85
CA ILE A 63 1.67 28.89 -11.55
C ILE A 63 1.01 30.20 -11.13
N ILE A 64 -0.11 30.50 -11.76
CA ILE A 64 -0.89 31.71 -11.50
C ILE A 64 -2.05 31.34 -10.57
N ILE A 65 -2.13 32.00 -9.42
CA ILE A 65 -3.20 31.83 -8.44
C ILE A 65 -4.06 33.11 -8.39
N LEU A 66 -5.31 32.97 -8.76
CA LEU A 66 -6.32 34.02 -8.64
C LEU A 66 -6.85 34.03 -7.20
N ARG A 67 -6.82 35.20 -6.55
CA ARG A 67 -7.29 35.40 -5.20
C ARG A 67 -8.46 36.39 -5.18
N SER A 68 -9.47 36.09 -4.39
CA SER A 68 -10.60 37.00 -4.21
C SER A 68 -10.13 38.28 -3.50
N GLN A 69 -10.39 39.45 -4.10
CA GLN A 69 -10.07 40.79 -3.55
C GLN A 69 -8.59 41.04 -3.25
N GLN A 70 -7.68 40.29 -3.83
CA GLN A 70 -6.22 40.46 -3.69
C GLN A 70 -5.57 40.42 -5.08
N PRO A 71 -4.33 40.98 -5.23
CA PRO A 71 -3.57 40.84 -6.46
C PRO A 71 -3.37 39.39 -6.87
N VAL A 72 -3.30 39.15 -8.16
CA VAL A 72 -2.92 37.83 -8.72
C VAL A 72 -1.56 37.45 -8.15
N LEU A 73 -1.43 36.20 -7.71
CA LEU A 73 -0.18 35.66 -7.23
C LEU A 73 0.43 34.78 -8.32
N GLN A 74 1.64 35.13 -8.72
CA GLN A 74 2.46 34.38 -9.65
C GLN A 74 3.54 33.66 -8.84
N LEU A 75 3.60 32.36 -8.93
CA LEU A 75 4.55 31.52 -8.19
C LEU A 75 5.46 30.81 -9.17
N HIS A 76 6.75 30.91 -8.93
CA HIS A 76 7.71 30.08 -9.66
C HIS A 76 7.63 28.64 -9.18
N LEU A 77 7.67 27.67 -10.12
CA LEU A 77 7.54 26.23 -9.76
C LEU A 77 8.61 25.79 -8.77
N ASP A 78 9.81 26.32 -8.89
CA ASP A 78 10.92 25.98 -7.97
C ASP A 78 10.62 26.33 -6.50
N ASP A 79 9.71 27.25 -6.26
CA ASP A 79 9.31 27.68 -4.91
C ASP A 79 8.10 26.88 -4.37
N VAL A 80 7.45 26.13 -5.23
CA VAL A 80 6.25 25.33 -4.88
C VAL A 80 6.66 23.92 -4.48
N ALA A 81 6.16 23.44 -3.34
CA ALA A 81 6.34 22.06 -2.93
C ALA A 81 5.11 21.20 -3.33
N THR A 82 3.92 21.70 -3.03
CA THR A 82 2.67 20.94 -3.28
C THR A 82 1.51 21.90 -3.56
N ILE A 83 0.64 21.49 -4.45
CA ILE A 83 -0.66 22.11 -4.70
C ILE A 83 -1.75 21.06 -4.46
N SER A 84 -2.68 21.36 -3.57
CA SER A 84 -3.85 20.51 -3.33
C SER A 84 -5.09 21.17 -3.91
N PHE A 85 -5.87 20.41 -4.66
CA PHE A 85 -7.08 20.87 -5.31
C PHE A 85 -8.30 20.40 -4.48
N PRO A 86 -9.18 21.33 -4.04
CA PRO A 86 -10.29 20.98 -3.16
C PRO A 86 -11.23 19.94 -3.83
N PRO A 87 -11.84 19.03 -3.06
CA PRO A 87 -12.74 18.03 -3.59
C PRO A 87 -13.96 18.68 -4.24
N ARG A 88 -14.27 18.28 -5.48
CA ARG A 88 -15.52 18.66 -6.15
C ARG A 88 -16.52 17.52 -6.04
N LYS A 89 -17.80 17.82 -5.75
CA LYS A 89 -18.89 16.84 -5.87
C LYS A 89 -19.11 16.55 -7.37
N ILE A 90 -18.72 15.37 -7.82
CA ILE A 90 -19.01 14.88 -9.17
C ILE A 90 -20.43 14.30 -9.12
N ARG A 91 -21.35 14.87 -9.89
CA ARG A 91 -22.70 14.31 -10.08
C ARG A 91 -22.65 13.27 -11.20
N GLY A 92 -23.07 12.05 -10.89
CA GLY A 92 -23.22 10.95 -11.84
C GLY A 92 -22.05 9.98 -11.80
N GLN A 93 -22.29 8.76 -11.34
CA GLN A 93 -21.32 7.67 -11.40
C GLN A 93 -21.50 6.94 -12.74
N GLN A 94 -20.63 7.18 -13.71
CA GLN A 94 -20.50 6.31 -14.88
C GLN A 94 -19.46 5.22 -14.54
N ARG A 95 -19.83 3.97 -14.68
CA ARG A 95 -18.88 2.85 -14.68
C ARG A 95 -18.16 2.86 -16.02
N ILE A 96 -16.86 3.02 -16.01
CA ILE A 96 -16.01 2.91 -17.19
C ILE A 96 -15.20 1.63 -17.00
N SER A 97 -15.24 0.74 -17.98
CA SER A 97 -14.30 -0.37 -18.09
C SER A 97 -13.04 0.15 -18.75
N SER A 98 -11.89 -0.06 -18.14
CA SER A 98 -10.57 0.31 -18.68
C SER A 98 -9.55 -0.69 -18.13
N ASP A 99 -8.43 -0.78 -18.81
CA ASP A 99 -7.32 -1.59 -18.33
C ASP A 99 -6.52 -0.80 -17.30
N ALA A 100 -5.94 -1.50 -16.33
CA ALA A 100 -5.14 -0.89 -15.27
C ALA A 100 -3.66 -1.16 -15.51
N VAL A 101 -2.86 -0.12 -15.45
CA VAL A 101 -1.40 -0.14 -15.65
C VAL A 101 -0.71 0.20 -14.34
N GLU A 102 0.32 -0.58 -14.00
CA GLU A 102 1.25 -0.30 -12.92
C GLU A 102 2.68 -0.45 -13.40
N LEU A 103 3.51 0.57 -13.17
CA LEU A 103 4.87 0.66 -13.66
C LEU A 103 5.91 0.61 -12.53
N VAL A 104 7.15 0.24 -12.87
CA VAL A 104 8.27 0.11 -11.92
C VAL A 104 8.62 1.43 -11.21
N ASN A 105 8.38 2.58 -11.84
CA ASN A 105 8.56 3.90 -11.24
C ASN A 105 7.43 4.29 -10.26
N GLY A 106 6.43 3.41 -10.07
CA GLY A 106 5.28 3.61 -9.20
C GLY A 106 4.12 4.38 -9.84
N ASP A 107 4.17 4.67 -11.12
CA ASP A 107 3.04 5.23 -11.85
C ASP A 107 1.93 4.20 -11.96
N ARG A 108 0.68 4.66 -11.80
CA ARG A 108 -0.53 3.84 -11.85
C ARG A 108 -1.64 4.61 -12.52
N PHE A 109 -2.22 4.07 -13.56
CA PHE A 109 -3.30 4.75 -14.29
C PHE A 109 -4.21 3.77 -15.03
N LEU A 110 -5.37 4.27 -15.44
CA LEU A 110 -6.27 3.56 -16.31
C LEU A 110 -6.05 4.01 -17.77
N ALA A 111 -6.00 3.04 -18.66
CA ALA A 111 -5.81 3.27 -20.09
C ALA A 111 -6.57 2.23 -20.92
N ASP A 112 -6.68 2.46 -22.19
CA ASP A 112 -7.03 1.47 -23.20
C ASP A 112 -5.72 0.90 -23.75
N ILE A 113 -5.46 -0.37 -23.46
CA ILE A 113 -4.19 -1.03 -23.79
C ILE A 113 -4.27 -1.65 -25.17
N GLN A 114 -3.36 -1.23 -26.02
CA GLN A 114 -3.23 -1.73 -27.39
C GLN A 114 -2.22 -2.88 -27.43
N LEU A 115 -2.56 -4.01 -26.81
CA LEU A 115 -1.80 -5.26 -26.88
C LEU A 115 -2.63 -6.29 -27.61
N ASN A 116 -2.15 -6.72 -28.76
CA ASN A 116 -2.72 -7.81 -29.53
C ASN A 116 -2.45 -9.17 -28.87
N ASP A 117 -2.93 -10.25 -29.48
CA ASP A 117 -2.54 -11.60 -29.09
C ASP A 117 -1.02 -11.73 -29.06
N PHE A 118 -0.48 -12.35 -28.03
CA PHE A 118 0.96 -12.44 -27.80
C PHE A 118 1.41 -13.89 -27.55
N MET A 119 2.70 -14.12 -27.68
CA MET A 119 3.28 -15.45 -27.48
C MET A 119 3.98 -15.56 -26.12
N LEU A 120 3.69 -16.64 -25.43
CA LEU A 120 4.31 -17.02 -24.15
C LEU A 120 5.06 -18.35 -24.29
N LYS A 121 6.36 -18.32 -24.05
CA LYS A 121 7.20 -19.52 -24.01
C LYS A 121 7.26 -20.07 -22.59
N SER A 122 6.59 -21.17 -22.34
CA SER A 122 6.71 -21.95 -21.11
C SER A 122 7.92 -22.90 -21.18
N THR A 123 8.15 -23.66 -20.12
CA THR A 123 9.21 -24.69 -20.11
C THR A 123 8.98 -25.80 -21.11
N THR A 124 7.75 -26.03 -21.56
CA THR A 124 7.35 -27.18 -22.38
C THR A 124 6.86 -26.82 -23.78
N ALA A 125 6.36 -25.59 -23.98
CA ALA A 125 5.73 -25.18 -25.25
C ALA A 125 5.71 -23.65 -25.42
N ILE A 126 5.41 -23.23 -26.67
CA ILE A 126 5.04 -21.83 -26.97
C ILE A 126 3.52 -21.80 -27.13
N HIS A 127 2.89 -20.88 -26.41
CA HIS A 127 1.45 -20.65 -26.41
C HIS A 127 1.13 -19.31 -27.04
N THR A 128 0.16 -19.26 -27.93
CA THR A 128 -0.45 -18.00 -28.36
C THR A 128 -1.57 -17.66 -27.38
N ILE A 129 -1.49 -16.51 -26.80
CA ILE A 129 -2.43 -16.03 -25.78
C ILE A 129 -3.28 -14.93 -26.40
N SER A 130 -4.60 -15.12 -26.39
CA SER A 130 -5.52 -14.05 -26.78
C SER A 130 -5.69 -13.08 -25.64
N HIS A 131 -5.49 -11.78 -25.91
CA HIS A 131 -5.67 -10.73 -24.92
C HIS A 131 -7.10 -10.73 -24.30
N ASN A 132 -8.11 -11.16 -25.05
CA ASN A 132 -9.50 -11.26 -24.56
C ASN A 132 -9.70 -12.29 -23.46
N ASP A 133 -8.83 -13.28 -23.36
CA ASP A 133 -8.90 -14.34 -22.35
C ASP A 133 -8.11 -13.95 -21.09
N VAL A 134 -7.33 -12.88 -21.15
CA VAL A 134 -6.44 -12.46 -20.07
C VAL A 134 -7.19 -11.57 -19.10
N TYR A 135 -6.96 -11.83 -17.83
CA TYR A 135 -7.39 -10.98 -16.72
C TYR A 135 -6.26 -10.12 -16.19
N LEU A 136 -5.04 -10.66 -16.10
CA LEU A 136 -3.87 -9.99 -15.58
C LEU A 136 -2.58 -10.54 -16.17
N ILE A 137 -1.62 -9.67 -16.42
CA ILE A 137 -0.22 -10.00 -16.67
C ILE A 137 0.62 -9.39 -15.55
N ASP A 138 1.30 -10.22 -14.77
CA ASP A 138 2.32 -9.81 -13.82
C ASP A 138 3.69 -9.97 -14.45
N PHE A 139 4.47 -8.90 -14.47
CA PHE A 139 5.82 -8.89 -15.00
C PHE A 139 6.80 -9.24 -13.88
N VAL A 140 7.53 -10.34 -14.06
CA VAL A 140 8.47 -10.84 -13.07
C VAL A 140 9.87 -10.44 -13.51
N SER A 141 10.47 -9.47 -12.83
CA SER A 141 11.85 -9.06 -13.13
C SER A 141 12.83 -10.20 -12.85
N SER A 142 13.71 -10.50 -13.80
CA SER A 142 14.85 -11.40 -13.58
C SER A 142 16.13 -10.57 -13.48
N ASP A 143 16.84 -10.70 -12.38
CA ASP A 143 18.09 -9.95 -12.11
C ASP A 143 19.27 -10.30 -13.04
N GLN A 144 19.14 -11.21 -14.00
CA GLN A 144 20.27 -11.75 -14.76
C GLN A 144 20.05 -12.02 -16.25
N SER A 145 18.89 -11.67 -16.84
CA SER A 145 18.68 -11.89 -18.28
C SER A 145 17.80 -10.80 -18.89
N ASP A 146 18.07 -10.44 -20.14
CA ASP A 146 17.19 -9.55 -20.96
C ASP A 146 15.84 -10.22 -21.29
N GLU A 147 15.53 -11.36 -20.67
CA GLU A 147 14.29 -12.11 -20.88
C GLU A 147 13.19 -11.60 -19.94
N ILE A 148 12.11 -11.10 -20.51
CA ILE A 148 10.94 -10.66 -19.75
C ILE A 148 10.08 -11.87 -19.42
N ARG A 149 10.02 -12.21 -18.15
CA ARG A 149 9.18 -13.29 -17.63
C ARG A 149 7.88 -12.70 -17.08
N VAL A 150 6.79 -13.38 -17.39
CA VAL A 150 5.47 -12.96 -16.95
C VAL A 150 4.68 -14.14 -16.38
N GLN A 151 3.76 -13.83 -15.47
CA GLN A 151 2.66 -14.69 -15.12
C GLN A 151 1.39 -14.12 -15.76
N VAL A 152 0.77 -14.88 -16.63
CA VAL A 152 -0.51 -14.53 -17.26
C VAL A 152 -1.61 -15.26 -16.53
N THR A 153 -2.56 -14.52 -15.95
CA THR A 153 -3.75 -15.06 -15.31
C THR A 153 -4.96 -14.84 -16.22
N PHE A 154 -5.71 -15.88 -16.47
CA PHE A 154 -6.87 -15.86 -17.36
C PHE A 154 -8.17 -15.50 -16.63
N ASN A 155 -9.23 -15.22 -17.40
CA ASN A 155 -10.55 -14.89 -16.86
C ASN A 155 -11.16 -16.03 -16.01
N ASP A 156 -10.82 -17.29 -16.28
CA ASP A 156 -11.23 -18.46 -15.51
C ASP A 156 -10.38 -18.70 -14.25
N ARG A 157 -9.38 -17.84 -13.99
CA ARG A 157 -8.43 -17.90 -12.88
C ARG A 157 -7.33 -18.96 -12.98
N THR A 158 -7.22 -19.66 -14.08
CA THR A 158 -6.01 -20.41 -14.39
C THR A 158 -4.84 -19.45 -14.70
N TYR A 159 -3.63 -19.91 -14.63
CA TYR A 159 -2.47 -19.10 -14.97
C TYR A 159 -1.38 -19.90 -15.69
N TYR A 160 -0.62 -19.19 -16.55
CA TYR A 160 0.62 -19.68 -17.13
C TYR A 160 1.78 -18.76 -16.75
N GLN A 161 2.95 -19.36 -16.57
CA GLN A 161 4.21 -18.63 -16.40
C GLN A 161 5.15 -18.91 -17.56
N GLY A 162 5.85 -17.89 -18.03
CA GLY A 162 6.80 -18.07 -19.12
C GLY A 162 7.50 -16.78 -19.52
N GLN A 163 8.28 -16.90 -20.59
CA GLN A 163 8.93 -15.77 -21.23
C GLN A 163 7.98 -15.12 -22.23
N LEU A 164 7.79 -13.81 -22.15
CA LEU A 164 7.05 -13.04 -23.14
C LEU A 164 7.92 -12.88 -24.39
N LEU A 165 7.38 -13.24 -25.56
CA LEU A 165 8.09 -13.21 -26.82
C LEU A 165 7.60 -12.06 -27.72
N ALA A 166 8.53 -11.42 -28.41
CA ALA A 166 8.29 -10.45 -29.49
C ALA A 166 7.48 -9.18 -29.10
N VAL A 167 7.40 -8.84 -27.81
CA VAL A 167 6.81 -7.57 -27.36
C VAL A 167 7.95 -6.72 -26.78
N GLN A 168 8.16 -5.52 -27.34
CA GLN A 168 9.16 -4.56 -26.88
C GLN A 168 8.52 -3.40 -26.13
N ASP A 169 7.43 -2.88 -26.67
CA ASP A 169 6.68 -1.76 -26.13
C ASP A 169 5.19 -2.07 -26.15
N ILE A 170 4.46 -1.49 -25.23
CA ILE A 170 2.99 -1.53 -25.16
C ILE A 170 2.47 -0.12 -25.30
N GLU A 171 1.50 0.08 -26.18
CA GLU A 171 0.80 1.37 -26.32
C GLU A 171 -0.39 1.41 -25.37
N ALA A 172 -0.49 2.53 -24.62
CA ALA A 172 -1.55 2.79 -23.66
C ALA A 172 -2.18 4.15 -23.96
N VAL A 173 -3.48 4.17 -24.25
CA VAL A 173 -4.21 5.42 -24.49
C VAL A 173 -4.93 5.81 -23.19
N THR A 174 -4.43 6.81 -22.50
CA THR A 174 -5.05 7.31 -21.27
C THR A 174 -6.29 8.15 -21.57
N ARG A 175 -7.14 8.35 -20.58
CA ARG A 175 -8.29 9.29 -20.68
C ARG A 175 -7.88 10.74 -20.92
N TYR A 176 -6.61 11.07 -20.81
CA TYR A 176 -6.07 12.41 -21.00
C TYR A 176 -5.55 12.65 -22.43
N GLY A 177 -5.70 11.69 -23.32
CA GLY A 177 -5.74 11.87 -24.76
C GLY A 177 -4.59 11.30 -25.58
N GLN A 178 -3.33 11.52 -25.24
CA GLN A 178 -2.22 11.05 -26.09
C GLN A 178 -1.85 9.59 -25.78
N PRO A 179 -1.51 8.78 -26.81
CA PRO A 179 -0.99 7.45 -26.59
C PRO A 179 0.39 7.52 -25.95
N LEU A 180 0.58 6.72 -24.90
CA LEU A 180 1.87 6.50 -24.25
C LEU A 180 2.49 5.24 -24.84
N LYS A 181 3.80 5.27 -25.09
CA LYS A 181 4.56 4.11 -25.55
C LYS A 181 5.49 3.66 -24.41
N ILE A 182 5.15 2.55 -23.79
CA ILE A 182 5.77 2.09 -22.56
C ILE A 182 6.60 0.85 -22.85
N PRO A 183 7.93 0.86 -22.58
CA PRO A 183 8.75 -0.34 -22.66
C PRO A 183 8.19 -1.46 -21.77
N VAL A 184 8.17 -2.67 -22.30
CA VAL A 184 7.65 -3.83 -21.57
C VAL A 184 8.41 -4.08 -20.25
N SER A 185 9.71 -3.71 -20.19
CA SER A 185 10.54 -3.78 -18.98
C SER A 185 10.03 -2.92 -17.82
N ASP A 186 9.24 -1.89 -18.12
CA ASP A 186 8.80 -0.90 -17.15
C ASP A 186 7.47 -1.25 -16.49
N PHE A 187 6.83 -2.33 -16.93
CA PHE A 187 5.60 -2.80 -16.32
C PHE A 187 5.87 -3.65 -15.06
N ILE A 188 5.09 -3.39 -14.01
CA ILE A 188 4.90 -4.33 -12.90
C ILE A 188 3.72 -5.23 -13.23
N SER A 189 2.62 -4.64 -13.71
CA SER A 189 1.43 -5.41 -14.03
C SER A 189 0.49 -4.68 -14.97
N LEU A 190 -0.32 -5.46 -15.66
CA LEU A 190 -1.33 -5.03 -16.60
C LEU A 190 -2.61 -5.82 -16.36
N GLY A 191 -3.66 -5.19 -15.86
CA GLY A 191 -4.97 -5.81 -15.63
C GLY A 191 -5.98 -5.38 -16.69
N TYR A 192 -6.70 -6.33 -17.28
CA TYR A 192 -7.69 -6.07 -18.31
C TYR A 192 -9.10 -5.91 -17.75
N HIS A 193 -9.89 -5.04 -18.41
CA HIS A 193 -11.32 -4.82 -18.13
C HIS A 193 -11.66 -4.57 -16.65
N VAL A 194 -10.85 -3.76 -15.98
CA VAL A 194 -11.06 -3.42 -14.58
C VAL A 194 -12.26 -2.48 -14.45
N ASN A 195 -13.25 -2.87 -13.65
CA ASN A 195 -14.42 -2.03 -13.37
C ASN A 195 -14.04 -0.85 -12.49
N TYR A 196 -14.23 0.35 -13.02
CA TYR A 196 -13.91 1.60 -12.37
C TYR A 196 -15.17 2.30 -11.83
N GLN A 197 -15.12 2.78 -10.58
CA GLN A 197 -16.09 3.73 -10.02
C GLN A 197 -15.41 5.08 -9.80
N LEU A 198 -15.97 6.15 -10.38
CA LEU A 198 -15.46 7.53 -10.21
C LEU A 198 -15.26 7.88 -8.73
N GLY A 199 -14.03 8.25 -8.36
CA GLY A 199 -13.63 8.60 -7.00
C GLY A 199 -13.04 7.45 -6.17
N LYS A 200 -12.97 6.24 -6.73
CA LYS A 200 -12.19 5.12 -6.19
C LYS A 200 -11.55 4.42 -7.36
N THR A 201 -10.33 4.77 -7.69
CA THR A 201 -9.54 3.97 -8.62
C THR A 201 -9.29 2.66 -7.94
N ASP A 202 -9.92 1.61 -8.47
CA ASP A 202 -9.73 0.28 -7.94
C ASP A 202 -8.49 -0.33 -8.59
N PHE A 203 -7.31 0.22 -8.27
CA PHE A 203 -6.04 -0.45 -8.52
C PHE A 203 -5.90 -1.74 -7.68
N ASN A 204 -6.94 -2.10 -6.93
CA ASN A 204 -7.08 -3.38 -6.26
C ASN A 204 -7.44 -4.52 -7.22
N TYR A 205 -7.12 -4.45 -8.53
CA TYR A 205 -7.37 -5.57 -9.43
C TYR A 205 -6.55 -6.80 -9.03
N ARG A 206 -5.34 -6.65 -8.49
CA ARG A 206 -4.58 -7.73 -7.84
C ARG A 206 -5.31 -8.31 -6.63
N ARG A 207 -6.03 -7.48 -5.87
CA ARG A 207 -6.94 -7.93 -4.81
C ARG A 207 -8.08 -8.80 -5.32
N ARG A 208 -8.49 -8.67 -6.59
CA ARG A 208 -9.50 -9.54 -7.23
C ARG A 208 -8.91 -10.85 -7.75
N LEU A 209 -7.60 -10.90 -8.03
CA LEU A 209 -6.90 -12.13 -8.42
C LEU A 209 -6.71 -13.09 -7.27
N ASN A 210 -6.46 -12.54 -6.14
CA ASN A 210 -6.51 -13.18 -4.86
C ASN A 210 -7.65 -12.50 -4.13
N PRO A 211 -8.94 -12.84 -4.42
CA PRO A 211 -10.02 -12.23 -3.68
C PRO A 211 -9.81 -12.64 -2.23
N ALA A 212 -8.99 -11.88 -1.55
CA ALA A 212 -9.01 -11.78 -0.13
C ALA A 212 -10.45 -11.39 0.14
N SER A 213 -11.29 -12.38 0.41
CA SER A 213 -12.68 -12.13 0.74
C SER A 213 -12.62 -11.20 1.93
N LEU A 214 -13.13 -10.01 1.78
CA LEU A 214 -13.32 -9.16 2.94
C LEU A 214 -14.38 -9.83 3.79
N ILE A 215 -13.99 -10.11 5.01
CA ILE A 215 -14.92 -10.61 6.01
C ILE A 215 -15.03 -9.60 7.14
N GLN A 216 -16.19 -9.54 7.74
CA GLN A 216 -16.46 -8.72 8.91
C GLN A 216 -17.44 -9.45 9.81
N ASP A 217 -16.94 -9.95 10.92
CA ASP A 217 -17.78 -10.70 11.85
C ASP A 217 -18.74 -9.80 12.61
N LYS A 218 -19.92 -10.31 12.91
CA LYS A 218 -20.87 -9.62 13.80
C LYS A 218 -20.54 -9.95 15.25
N MET A 219 -20.47 -8.92 16.07
CA MET A 219 -20.35 -9.06 17.52
C MET A 219 -21.70 -9.31 18.15
N ILE A 220 -21.70 -9.97 19.29
CA ILE A 220 -22.87 -10.05 20.17
C ILE A 220 -23.31 -8.61 20.50
N GLY A 221 -24.57 -8.28 20.21
CA GLY A 221 -25.08 -6.91 20.31
C GLY A 221 -25.21 -6.19 18.96
N GLY A 222 -24.86 -6.87 17.84
CA GLY A 222 -25.16 -6.43 16.47
C GLY A 222 -24.13 -5.51 15.83
N ARG A 223 -23.16 -4.97 16.58
CA ARG A 223 -22.06 -4.16 16.00
C ARG A 223 -21.14 -5.05 15.15
N SER A 224 -20.54 -4.47 14.14
CA SER A 224 -19.54 -5.16 13.33
C SER A 224 -18.16 -5.09 14.02
N GLY A 225 -17.39 -6.17 13.90
CA GLY A 225 -15.97 -6.22 14.23
C GLY A 225 -15.11 -5.52 13.18
N PRO A 226 -13.77 -5.64 13.27
CA PRO A 226 -12.86 -5.08 12.28
C PRO A 226 -13.08 -5.70 10.88
N GLU A 227 -12.80 -4.92 9.86
CA GLU A 227 -12.75 -5.44 8.48
C GLU A 227 -11.46 -6.26 8.30
N MET A 228 -11.60 -7.47 7.80
CA MET A 228 -10.50 -8.43 7.68
C MET A 228 -10.31 -8.84 6.23
N VAL A 229 -9.05 -9.00 5.84
CA VAL A 229 -8.64 -9.56 4.54
C VAL A 229 -8.31 -11.03 4.73
N VAL A 230 -8.96 -11.92 3.98
CA VAL A 230 -8.64 -13.35 3.96
C VAL A 230 -7.43 -13.59 3.04
N LEU A 231 -6.35 -14.08 3.60
CA LEU A 231 -5.14 -14.48 2.87
C LEU A 231 -5.08 -16.00 2.77
N ARG A 232 -4.73 -16.50 1.59
CA ARG A 232 -4.69 -17.96 1.34
C ARG A 232 -3.52 -18.68 2.03
N GLY A 233 -2.53 -17.90 2.54
CA GLY A 233 -1.29 -18.46 3.00
C GLY A 233 -0.44 -18.98 1.83
N GLY A 234 0.41 -19.96 2.09
CA GLY A 234 1.32 -20.54 1.12
C GLY A 234 2.78 -20.44 1.56
N ASP A 235 3.67 -20.78 0.66
CA ASP A 235 5.11 -20.71 0.89
C ASP A 235 5.63 -19.30 0.60
N PHE A 236 6.43 -18.74 1.50
CA PHE A 236 7.14 -17.49 1.26
C PHE A 236 8.49 -17.49 1.98
N GLN A 237 9.38 -16.61 1.58
CA GLN A 237 10.60 -16.33 2.30
C GLN A 237 10.47 -15.03 3.08
N ARG A 238 10.80 -15.06 4.38
CA ARG A 238 10.90 -13.88 5.23
C ARG A 238 12.35 -13.48 5.42
N GLY A 239 12.57 -12.21 5.75
CA GLY A 239 13.87 -11.65 6.09
C GLY A 239 14.38 -10.65 5.08
N ASP A 240 15.63 -10.26 5.23
CA ASP A 240 16.28 -9.24 4.42
C ASP A 240 16.78 -9.78 3.09
N PHE A 241 16.07 -9.48 1.99
CA PHE A 241 16.45 -9.85 0.63
C PHE A 241 17.56 -8.96 0.05
N GLN A 242 17.70 -7.74 0.52
CA GLN A 242 18.70 -6.78 0.01
C GLN A 242 20.07 -6.94 0.67
N GLY A 243 20.14 -7.63 1.80
CA GLY A 243 21.39 -7.87 2.54
C GLY A 243 21.86 -6.69 3.40
N ASP A 244 21.15 -5.57 3.42
CA ASP A 244 21.50 -4.33 4.14
C ASP A 244 20.71 -4.12 5.43
N GLY A 245 19.85 -5.07 5.80
CA GLY A 245 19.11 -5.08 7.06
C GLY A 245 19.92 -5.56 8.24
N ASP A 246 19.28 -5.54 9.41
CA ASP A 246 19.89 -5.91 10.69
C ASP A 246 20.06 -7.44 10.83
N SER A 247 20.85 -7.87 11.80
CA SER A 247 21.15 -9.30 12.02
C SER A 247 19.91 -10.13 12.37
N ASP A 248 18.93 -9.51 13.00
CA ASP A 248 17.69 -10.16 13.42
C ASP A 248 16.66 -10.37 12.29
N GLU A 249 16.95 -9.81 11.09
CA GLU A 249 16.23 -10.06 9.84
C GLU A 249 16.82 -11.23 9.05
N LYS A 250 17.83 -11.93 9.58
CA LYS A 250 18.64 -12.96 8.90
C LYS A 250 18.67 -14.28 9.68
N PRO A 251 19.00 -15.41 8.99
CA PRO A 251 19.06 -15.58 7.54
C PRO A 251 17.66 -15.51 6.90
N LEU A 252 17.59 -15.42 5.55
CA LEU A 252 16.34 -15.69 4.85
C LEU A 252 15.78 -17.05 5.27
N SER A 253 14.51 -17.10 5.60
CA SER A 253 13.86 -18.29 6.17
C SER A 253 12.57 -18.61 5.42
N SER A 254 12.50 -19.83 4.87
CA SER A 254 11.28 -20.32 4.21
C SER A 254 10.21 -20.65 5.25
N VAL A 255 9.01 -20.13 5.02
CA VAL A 255 7.86 -20.34 5.90
C VAL A 255 6.65 -20.76 5.06
N LYS A 256 5.89 -21.72 5.57
CA LYS A 256 4.62 -22.15 4.98
C LYS A 256 3.47 -21.77 5.90
N LEU A 257 2.64 -20.85 5.45
CA LEU A 257 1.50 -20.35 6.21
C LEU A 257 0.20 -21.05 5.83
N PRO A 258 -0.66 -21.39 6.79
CA PRO A 258 -2.05 -21.72 6.50
C PRO A 258 -2.81 -20.46 6.03
N ALA A 259 -4.04 -20.66 5.54
CA ALA A 259 -4.94 -19.53 5.28
C ALA A 259 -5.36 -18.87 6.60
N PHE A 260 -5.41 -17.54 6.61
CA PHE A 260 -5.84 -16.74 7.77
C PHE A 260 -6.49 -15.43 7.30
N ALA A 261 -7.20 -14.75 8.18
CA ALA A 261 -7.65 -13.39 7.91
C ALA A 261 -6.88 -12.40 8.80
N ILE A 262 -6.54 -11.25 8.24
CA ILE A 262 -5.82 -10.19 8.95
C ILE A 262 -6.55 -8.86 8.82
N GLY A 263 -6.47 -7.99 9.82
CA GLY A 263 -7.09 -6.68 9.81
C GLY A 263 -6.68 -5.86 8.59
N LEU A 264 -7.68 -5.36 7.85
CA LEU A 264 -7.46 -4.47 6.71
C LEU A 264 -6.66 -3.23 7.12
N TYR A 265 -6.88 -2.79 8.35
CA TYR A 265 -6.25 -1.64 9.00
C TYR A 265 -5.64 -2.05 10.34
N GLU A 266 -4.83 -1.18 10.91
CA GLU A 266 -4.52 -1.15 12.33
C GLU A 266 -5.82 -0.97 13.13
N VAL A 267 -5.89 -1.48 14.36
CA VAL A 267 -7.04 -1.26 15.24
C VAL A 267 -7.15 0.23 15.54
N SER A 268 -8.30 0.81 15.24
CA SER A 268 -8.56 2.23 15.46
C SER A 268 -8.93 2.54 16.92
N PHE A 269 -8.80 3.81 17.31
CA PHE A 269 -9.33 4.29 18.59
C PHE A 269 -10.84 4.03 18.71
N ALA A 270 -11.61 4.17 17.64
CA ALA A 270 -13.06 3.93 17.68
C ALA A 270 -13.41 2.47 18.03
N GLU A 271 -12.60 1.51 17.58
CA GLU A 271 -12.76 0.09 17.90
C GLU A 271 -12.27 -0.20 19.31
N TYR A 272 -11.13 0.36 19.69
CA TYR A 272 -10.54 0.15 21.01
C TYR A 272 -11.34 0.83 22.11
N ASP A 273 -11.89 2.01 21.89
CA ASP A 273 -12.77 2.71 22.83
C ASP A 273 -14.02 1.90 23.14
N TYR A 274 -14.58 1.23 22.12
CA TYR A 274 -15.70 0.34 22.34
C TYR A 274 -15.33 -0.84 23.26
N PHE A 275 -14.13 -1.40 23.10
CA PHE A 275 -13.61 -2.41 24.01
C PHE A 275 -13.46 -1.87 25.45
N CYS A 276 -12.91 -0.67 25.60
CA CYS A 276 -12.76 -0.03 26.90
C CYS A 276 -14.12 0.20 27.58
N ASP A 277 -15.09 0.74 26.83
CA ASP A 277 -16.44 1.00 27.34
C ASP A 277 -17.15 -0.31 27.77
N ASP A 278 -17.06 -1.38 26.94
CA ASP A 278 -17.69 -2.69 27.24
C ASP A 278 -17.06 -3.40 28.43
N THR A 279 -15.76 -3.19 28.66
CA THR A 279 -15.00 -3.86 29.72
C THR A 279 -14.70 -2.97 30.94
N ARG A 280 -15.12 -1.70 30.89
CA ARG A 280 -14.86 -0.68 31.93
C ARG A 280 -13.36 -0.45 32.18
N ARG A 281 -12.56 -0.51 31.09
CA ARG A 281 -11.14 -0.18 31.13
C ARG A 281 -10.94 1.31 30.90
N GLU A 282 -9.85 1.84 31.44
CA GLU A 282 -9.39 3.18 31.12
C GLU A 282 -9.01 3.25 29.62
N LYS A 283 -9.36 4.35 28.98
CA LYS A 283 -9.01 4.62 27.58
C LYS A 283 -7.59 5.13 27.51
N PRO A 284 -6.76 4.61 26.57
CA PRO A 284 -5.41 5.11 26.40
C PRO A 284 -5.39 6.57 25.94
N ASP A 285 -4.30 7.27 26.25
CA ASP A 285 -4.06 8.63 25.80
C ASP A 285 -3.95 8.66 24.27
N ASP A 286 -4.54 9.68 23.64
CA ASP A 286 -4.52 9.89 22.19
C ASP A 286 -3.40 10.88 21.76
N SER A 287 -2.51 11.23 22.65
CA SER A 287 -1.41 12.20 22.46
C SER A 287 -1.87 13.58 21.97
N GLY A 288 -3.16 13.90 22.16
CA GLY A 288 -3.77 15.15 21.71
C GLY A 288 -4.03 15.21 20.20
N TRP A 289 -3.88 14.10 19.48
CA TRP A 289 -4.08 14.04 18.02
C TRP A 289 -5.53 13.75 17.60
N GLY A 290 -6.37 13.43 18.57
CA GLY A 290 -7.74 13.00 18.36
C GLY A 290 -7.85 11.48 18.15
N ARG A 291 -9.08 11.00 18.35
CA ARG A 291 -9.43 9.57 18.36
C ARG A 291 -10.06 9.12 17.03
N GLY A 292 -11.10 8.36 17.07
CA GLY A 292 -11.90 7.95 15.91
C GLY A 292 -11.14 6.97 15.02
N GLN A 293 -10.86 7.37 13.79
CA GLN A 293 -10.20 6.53 12.78
C GLN A 293 -8.66 6.55 12.86
N ARG A 294 -8.05 7.18 13.84
CA ARG A 294 -6.60 7.01 14.06
C ARG A 294 -6.30 5.66 14.67
N PRO A 295 -5.13 5.05 14.38
CA PRO A 295 -4.73 3.83 15.05
C PRO A 295 -4.65 4.06 16.56
N VAL A 296 -5.07 3.10 17.33
CA VAL A 296 -4.89 3.17 18.78
C VAL A 296 -3.41 3.12 19.10
N VAL A 297 -2.96 4.04 19.94
CA VAL A 297 -1.60 4.14 20.47
C VAL A 297 -1.62 4.12 21.99
N ASN A 298 -0.45 4.14 22.61
CA ASN A 298 -0.31 4.04 24.06
C ASN A 298 -0.96 2.77 24.63
N VAL A 299 -0.85 1.67 23.89
CA VAL A 299 -1.32 0.33 24.27
C VAL A 299 -0.15 -0.64 24.35
N SER A 300 -0.06 -1.40 25.42
CA SER A 300 0.93 -2.45 25.59
C SER A 300 0.56 -3.73 24.82
N TRP A 301 1.50 -4.66 24.69
CA TRP A 301 1.23 -5.98 24.14
C TRP A 301 0.15 -6.73 24.95
N ASN A 302 0.16 -6.57 26.26
CA ASN A 302 -0.86 -7.16 27.15
C ASN A 302 -2.26 -6.57 26.88
N ASP A 303 -2.35 -5.28 26.59
CA ASP A 303 -3.59 -4.60 26.26
C ASP A 303 -4.11 -5.05 24.89
N ALA A 304 -3.23 -5.15 23.90
CA ALA A 304 -3.54 -5.67 22.55
C ALA A 304 -4.06 -7.12 22.61
N ARG A 305 -3.40 -7.98 23.41
CA ARG A 305 -3.86 -9.33 23.64
C ARG A 305 -5.23 -9.38 24.35
N ALA A 306 -5.43 -8.55 25.38
CA ALA A 306 -6.73 -8.47 26.06
C ALA A 306 -7.86 -8.05 25.11
N TYR A 307 -7.57 -7.15 24.15
CA TYR A 307 -8.49 -6.77 23.08
C TYR A 307 -8.84 -7.97 22.20
N THR A 308 -7.86 -8.73 21.73
CA THR A 308 -8.12 -9.90 20.86
C THR A 308 -8.92 -11.00 21.57
N GLU A 309 -8.65 -11.24 22.86
CA GLU A 309 -9.43 -12.17 23.68
C GLU A 309 -10.88 -11.70 23.87
N TRP A 310 -11.09 -10.40 24.10
CA TRP A 310 -12.43 -9.82 24.16
C TRP A 310 -13.16 -9.92 22.82
N LEU A 311 -12.49 -9.57 21.71
CA LEU A 311 -13.06 -9.64 20.36
C LEU A 311 -13.46 -11.08 20.01
N SER A 312 -12.65 -12.05 20.40
CA SER A 312 -12.97 -13.49 20.22
C SER A 312 -14.25 -13.88 20.92
N ARG A 313 -14.43 -13.44 22.18
CA ARG A 313 -15.67 -13.70 22.91
C ARG A 313 -16.89 -13.02 22.28
N LYS A 314 -16.71 -11.77 21.77
CA LYS A 314 -17.80 -11.00 21.17
C LYS A 314 -18.25 -11.54 19.80
N THR A 315 -17.34 -12.07 19.03
CA THR A 315 -17.61 -12.57 17.67
C THR A 315 -17.82 -14.08 17.62
N ARG A 316 -17.44 -14.80 18.67
CA ARG A 316 -17.34 -16.28 18.70
C ARG A 316 -16.41 -16.85 17.62
N GLN A 317 -15.41 -16.07 17.24
CA GLN A 317 -14.35 -16.45 16.32
C GLN A 317 -13.02 -16.36 17.06
N ASN A 318 -11.97 -16.98 16.54
CA ASN A 318 -10.66 -16.96 17.17
C ASN A 318 -9.82 -15.80 16.65
N TYR A 319 -9.72 -14.73 17.44
CA TYR A 319 -8.90 -13.55 17.14
C TYR A 319 -7.66 -13.54 18.02
N ARG A 320 -6.53 -13.16 17.44
CA ARG A 320 -5.23 -13.02 18.12
C ARG A 320 -4.36 -11.96 17.45
N LEU A 321 -3.22 -11.67 18.02
CA LEU A 321 -2.18 -10.92 17.31
C LEU A 321 -1.59 -11.78 16.18
N PRO A 322 -1.13 -11.19 15.06
CA PRO A 322 -0.40 -11.92 14.03
C PRO A 322 0.88 -12.53 14.60
N SER A 323 1.35 -13.63 14.03
CA SER A 323 2.75 -13.99 14.20
C SER A 323 3.65 -13.06 13.38
N ASP A 324 4.94 -13.01 13.74
CA ASP A 324 5.97 -12.28 13.00
C ASP A 324 6.00 -12.67 11.51
N ALA A 325 5.83 -13.96 11.22
CA ALA A 325 5.76 -14.48 9.85
C ALA A 325 4.47 -14.10 9.12
N GLU A 326 3.32 -14.18 9.78
CA GLU A 326 2.03 -13.77 9.20
C GLU A 326 2.02 -12.28 8.87
N TRP A 327 2.59 -11.47 9.78
CA TRP A 327 2.68 -10.03 9.58
C TRP A 327 3.54 -9.69 8.36
N GLU A 328 4.75 -10.28 8.25
CA GLU A 328 5.66 -10.01 7.13
C GLU A 328 5.10 -10.49 5.79
N TYR A 329 4.50 -11.69 5.77
CA TYR A 329 3.78 -12.19 4.58
C TYR A 329 2.71 -11.21 4.11
N ALA A 330 1.90 -10.74 5.05
CA ALA A 330 0.82 -9.80 4.78
C ALA A 330 1.34 -8.43 4.32
N ALA A 331 2.40 -7.93 4.96
CA ALA A 331 3.02 -6.64 4.61
C ALA A 331 3.70 -6.67 3.24
N ARG A 332 4.40 -7.74 2.90
CA ARG A 332 5.06 -7.90 1.59
C ARG A 332 4.08 -8.05 0.45
N ALA A 333 2.97 -8.70 0.67
CA ALA A 333 1.99 -9.00 -0.37
C ALA A 333 2.60 -9.63 -1.64
N GLY A 334 3.61 -10.51 -1.46
CA GLY A 334 4.33 -11.19 -2.54
C GLY A 334 5.60 -10.48 -3.01
N SER A 335 5.92 -9.27 -2.54
CA SER A 335 7.14 -8.57 -2.91
C SER A 335 8.38 -9.14 -2.20
N THR A 336 9.52 -9.08 -2.87
CA THR A 336 10.85 -9.34 -2.29
C THR A 336 11.66 -8.07 -2.10
N THR A 337 11.09 -6.93 -2.44
CA THR A 337 11.71 -5.61 -2.36
C THR A 337 11.78 -5.08 -0.93
N ARG A 338 12.48 -3.97 -0.74
CA ARG A 338 12.66 -3.29 0.56
C ARG A 338 11.31 -2.92 1.18
N TYR A 339 10.46 -2.30 0.36
CA TYR A 339 9.07 -1.97 0.68
C TYR A 339 8.12 -2.79 -0.21
N TRP A 340 6.85 -2.86 0.13
CA TRP A 340 5.89 -3.60 -0.69
C TRP A 340 5.70 -2.98 -2.10
N TRP A 341 6.02 -1.69 -2.28
CA TRP A 341 5.93 -0.96 -3.56
C TRP A 341 7.24 -0.92 -4.35
N GLY A 342 8.36 -1.46 -3.85
CA GLY A 342 9.67 -1.44 -4.52
C GLY A 342 10.83 -1.15 -3.57
N ASN A 343 12.00 -0.87 -4.15
CA ASN A 343 13.21 -0.60 -3.38
C ASN A 343 13.40 0.88 -3.03
N GLU A 344 12.83 1.77 -3.82
CA GLU A 344 12.98 3.20 -3.66
C GLU A 344 11.91 3.79 -2.73
N LEU A 345 12.30 4.81 -1.98
CA LEU A 345 11.37 5.57 -1.17
C LEU A 345 10.52 6.47 -2.08
N LEU A 346 9.24 6.18 -2.14
CA LEU A 346 8.29 7.02 -2.88
C LEU A 346 7.50 7.90 -1.91
N PRO A 347 7.30 9.19 -2.22
CA PRO A 347 6.56 10.10 -1.34
C PRO A 347 5.14 9.60 -1.04
N ALA A 348 4.69 9.78 0.19
CA ALA A 348 3.33 9.47 0.66
C ALA A 348 2.87 8.01 0.48
N GLN A 349 3.80 7.05 0.31
CA GLN A 349 3.47 5.61 0.37
C GLN A 349 3.39 5.11 1.81
N ALA A 350 4.06 5.80 2.71
CA ALA A 350 4.12 5.49 4.13
C ALA A 350 3.96 6.78 4.97
N ASN A 351 3.61 6.64 6.24
CA ASN A 351 3.71 7.72 7.21
C ASN A 351 4.90 7.45 8.13
N CYS A 352 6.02 8.11 7.87
CA CYS A 352 7.27 8.00 8.62
C CYS A 352 8.03 9.33 8.58
N ALA A 353 9.07 9.50 9.41
CA ALA A 353 9.88 10.71 9.37
C ALA A 353 10.75 10.76 8.10
N GLY A 354 10.34 11.57 7.12
CA GLY A 354 10.97 11.70 5.80
C GLY A 354 10.28 10.88 4.70
N CYS A 355 9.07 10.38 4.91
CA CYS A 355 8.28 9.68 3.90
C CYS A 355 7.39 10.60 3.05
N GLY A 356 7.32 11.89 3.37
CA GLY A 356 6.59 12.88 2.59
C GLY A 356 5.07 12.82 2.69
N SER A 357 4.51 12.20 3.73
CA SER A 357 3.08 12.27 4.05
C SER A 357 2.74 13.63 4.67
N ILE A 358 1.47 14.01 4.65
CA ILE A 358 1.02 15.25 5.33
C ILE A 358 1.06 15.14 6.87
N TRP A 359 1.37 13.97 7.42
CA TRP A 359 1.54 13.70 8.86
C TRP A 359 2.99 13.40 9.23
N ASP A 360 3.91 13.52 8.26
CA ASP A 360 5.32 13.17 8.34
C ASP A 360 6.00 13.75 9.60
N ALA A 361 6.58 12.88 10.42
CA ALA A 361 7.26 13.19 11.67
C ALA A 361 6.45 14.00 12.71
N GLU A 362 5.14 14.18 12.51
CA GLU A 362 4.30 14.97 13.42
C GLU A 362 3.35 14.10 14.25
N LYS A 363 2.70 13.12 13.62
CA LYS A 363 1.65 12.31 14.25
C LYS A 363 1.23 11.14 13.37
N THR A 364 0.40 10.25 13.93
CA THR A 364 -0.25 9.17 13.15
C THR A 364 -1.18 9.74 12.07
N ALA A 365 -1.36 9.03 10.98
CA ALA A 365 -2.44 9.24 10.01
C ALA A 365 -3.71 8.50 10.48
N PRO A 366 -4.93 8.93 10.10
CA PRO A 366 -6.10 8.06 10.19
C PRO A 366 -5.89 6.80 9.34
N VAL A 367 -6.30 5.63 9.84
CA VAL A 367 -6.11 4.35 9.14
C VAL A 367 -6.71 4.37 7.73
N GLY A 368 -6.03 3.74 6.77
CA GLY A 368 -6.49 3.64 5.39
C GLY A 368 -6.33 4.90 4.55
N LYS A 369 -5.56 5.88 5.01
CA LYS A 369 -5.31 7.12 4.24
C LYS A 369 -4.12 7.01 3.30
N LEU A 370 -3.26 6.04 3.53
CA LEU A 370 -2.13 5.72 2.66
C LEU A 370 -2.49 4.58 1.70
N PRO A 371 -1.78 4.44 0.57
CA PRO A 371 -2.04 3.38 -0.40
C PRO A 371 -1.97 1.98 0.23
N PRO A 372 -2.85 1.05 -0.16
CA PRO A 372 -2.77 -0.34 0.27
C PRO A 372 -1.72 -1.11 -0.51
N ASN A 373 -1.18 -2.17 0.09
CA ASN A 373 -0.36 -3.14 -0.63
C ASN A 373 -1.20 -4.06 -1.54
N ASP A 374 -0.56 -4.97 -2.26
CA ASP A 374 -1.21 -5.86 -3.23
C ASP A 374 -2.22 -6.85 -2.62
N PHE A 375 -2.16 -7.10 -1.31
CA PHE A 375 -3.22 -7.82 -0.59
C PHE A 375 -4.35 -6.90 -0.13
N GLY A 376 -4.26 -5.60 -0.39
CA GLY A 376 -5.23 -4.59 -0.01
C GLY A 376 -5.08 -4.11 1.43
N LEU A 377 -4.02 -4.47 2.13
CA LEU A 377 -3.75 -4.03 3.49
C LEU A 377 -3.17 -2.61 3.50
N HIS A 378 -3.71 -1.77 4.34
CA HIS A 378 -3.23 -0.41 4.54
C HIS A 378 -2.23 -0.33 5.70
N ASP A 379 -1.41 0.71 5.66
CA ASP A 379 -0.58 1.16 6.76
C ASP A 379 0.44 0.12 7.27
N THR A 380 0.83 -0.85 6.41
CA THR A 380 1.85 -1.86 6.73
C THR A 380 3.29 -1.33 6.64
N ALA A 381 3.45 -0.06 6.32
CA ALA A 381 4.72 0.65 6.30
C ALA A 381 4.55 2.01 6.99
N GLY A 382 5.05 2.15 8.21
CA GLY A 382 4.90 3.35 9.02
C GLY A 382 3.55 3.43 9.72
N ASN A 383 3.10 4.63 10.02
CA ASN A 383 1.98 5.00 10.87
C ASN A 383 2.24 4.63 12.33
N VAL A 384 2.01 3.38 12.74
CA VAL A 384 2.44 2.88 14.05
C VAL A 384 3.18 1.55 13.93
N PHE A 385 4.13 1.30 14.81
CA PHE A 385 4.61 -0.06 15.04
C PHE A 385 3.47 -0.95 15.49
N GLU A 386 3.49 -2.21 15.08
CA GLU A 386 2.44 -3.16 15.37
C GLU A 386 2.95 -4.32 16.21
N TRP A 387 2.32 -4.53 17.37
CA TRP A 387 2.60 -5.69 18.20
C TRP A 387 2.26 -7.00 17.48
N VAL A 388 3.20 -7.95 17.51
CA VAL A 388 2.96 -9.33 17.06
C VAL A 388 3.11 -10.32 18.23
N SER A 389 2.70 -11.57 18.03
CA SER A 389 2.68 -12.58 19.08
C SER A 389 4.06 -13.05 19.53
N ASP A 390 5.08 -12.89 18.69
CA ASP A 390 6.39 -13.51 18.88
C ASP A 390 7.21 -12.86 19.99
N CYS A 391 7.94 -13.69 20.71
CA CYS A 391 9.10 -13.27 21.48
C CYS A 391 10.20 -12.80 20.52
N PHE A 392 10.90 -11.75 20.89
CA PHE A 392 12.03 -11.27 20.10
C PHE A 392 13.21 -12.26 20.17
N HIS A 393 13.76 -12.56 19.00
CA HIS A 393 14.98 -13.32 18.77
C HIS A 393 15.93 -12.56 17.86
N THR A 394 17.24 -12.78 18.06
CA THR A 394 18.32 -12.07 17.36
C THR A 394 18.55 -12.55 15.94
N ASP A 395 17.85 -13.58 15.50
CA ASP A 395 17.93 -14.17 14.16
C ASP A 395 16.73 -15.08 13.88
N PHE A 396 16.64 -15.64 12.65
CA PHE A 396 15.60 -16.59 12.26
C PHE A 396 16.00 -18.07 12.32
N ILE A 397 17.18 -18.40 12.86
CA ILE A 397 17.70 -19.79 12.84
C ILE A 397 16.76 -20.77 13.55
N ALA A 398 16.22 -20.38 14.69
CA ALA A 398 15.29 -21.21 15.47
C ALA A 398 13.83 -20.87 15.28
N ALA A 399 13.50 -20.01 14.33
CA ALA A 399 12.14 -19.55 14.13
C ALA A 399 11.29 -20.62 13.42
N PRO A 400 10.01 -20.82 13.81
CA PRO A 400 9.14 -21.81 13.18
C PRO A 400 8.96 -21.57 11.67
N SER A 401 9.00 -22.66 10.91
CA SER A 401 8.79 -22.65 9.46
C SER A 401 7.33 -22.85 9.05
N ASP A 402 6.43 -23.04 10.02
CA ASP A 402 4.98 -23.22 9.80
C ASP A 402 4.15 -21.99 10.17
N GLY A 403 4.81 -20.86 10.38
CA GLY A 403 4.18 -19.59 10.68
C GLY A 403 3.63 -19.42 12.09
N ARG A 404 3.77 -20.43 12.96
CA ARG A 404 3.42 -20.28 14.37
C ARG A 404 4.31 -19.24 15.05
N PRO A 405 3.79 -18.48 16.02
CA PRO A 405 4.62 -17.55 16.75
C PRO A 405 5.68 -18.29 17.59
N LEU A 406 6.87 -17.72 17.61
CA LEU A 406 7.90 -18.18 18.55
C LEU A 406 7.61 -17.60 19.93
N ASP A 407 6.72 -18.26 20.67
CA ASP A 407 6.32 -17.87 22.03
C ASP A 407 6.95 -18.79 23.06
N LYS A 408 7.62 -18.21 24.04
CA LYS A 408 8.28 -18.93 25.15
C LYS A 408 7.88 -18.33 26.49
N PRO A 409 7.71 -19.14 27.53
CA PRO A 409 7.53 -18.63 28.89
C PRO A 409 8.69 -17.71 29.28
N GLY A 410 8.37 -16.57 29.94
CA GLY A 410 9.38 -15.62 30.36
C GLY A 410 9.93 -14.70 29.26
N CYS A 411 9.19 -14.52 28.19
CA CYS A 411 9.51 -13.61 27.11
C CYS A 411 9.76 -12.18 27.61
N GLY A 412 11.00 -11.74 27.60
CA GLY A 412 11.38 -10.41 28.09
C GLY A 412 10.99 -9.28 27.14
N LYS A 413 11.02 -9.54 25.83
CA LYS A 413 10.64 -8.57 24.79
C LYS A 413 9.81 -9.22 23.70
N ARG A 414 8.83 -8.48 23.18
CA ARG A 414 7.98 -8.86 22.05
C ARG A 414 8.44 -8.13 20.79
N VAL A 415 8.22 -8.77 19.64
CA VAL A 415 8.49 -8.17 18.34
C VAL A 415 7.40 -7.12 18.04
N ILE A 416 7.82 -6.01 17.45
CA ILE A 416 6.97 -5.01 16.79
C ILE A 416 7.44 -4.81 15.37
N ARG A 417 6.54 -4.48 14.46
CA ARG A 417 6.76 -4.46 13.03
C ARG A 417 6.25 -3.17 12.39
N GLY A 418 6.69 -2.88 11.16
CA GLY A 418 6.12 -1.86 10.29
C GLY A 418 6.78 -0.49 10.36
N GLY A 419 7.50 -0.17 11.43
CA GLY A 419 7.95 1.20 11.66
C GLY A 419 6.83 2.13 12.12
N ALA A 420 7.11 3.39 12.36
CA ALA A 420 6.13 4.35 12.85
C ALA A 420 6.34 5.76 12.27
N TRP A 421 5.37 6.63 12.51
CA TRP A 421 5.31 8.03 12.04
C TRP A 421 6.57 8.84 12.39
N SER A 422 7.22 8.55 13.49
CA SER A 422 8.39 9.27 14.02
C SER A 422 9.74 8.65 13.63
N PHE A 423 9.75 7.52 12.91
CA PHE A 423 10.95 6.78 12.55
C PHE A 423 11.35 6.97 11.09
N PRO A 424 12.66 6.87 10.76
CA PRO A 424 13.15 7.09 9.40
C PRO A 424 12.71 5.97 8.43
N PRO A 425 12.78 6.18 7.10
CA PRO A 425 12.37 5.21 6.08
C PRO A 425 13.02 3.83 6.19
N ARG A 426 14.23 3.73 6.74
CA ARG A 426 14.89 2.44 6.99
C ARG A 426 14.04 1.52 7.86
N GLU A 427 13.28 2.07 8.81
CA GLU A 427 12.51 1.30 9.79
C GLU A 427 11.15 0.83 9.26
N VAL A 428 10.67 1.37 8.13
CA VAL A 428 9.39 0.96 7.53
C VAL A 428 9.55 -0.12 6.45
N ARG A 429 10.73 -0.72 6.32
CA ARG A 429 10.99 -1.85 5.41
C ARG A 429 10.18 -3.07 5.84
N SER A 430 9.70 -3.85 4.88
CA SER A 430 8.88 -5.05 5.18
C SER A 430 9.62 -6.09 6.05
N ALA A 431 10.96 -6.16 5.94
CA ALA A 431 11.78 -7.07 6.75
C ALA A 431 12.08 -6.53 8.14
N ASN A 432 12.01 -5.20 8.34
CA ASN A 432 12.46 -4.58 9.59
C ASN A 432 11.75 -5.15 10.80
N ARG A 433 12.53 -5.42 11.84
CA ARG A 433 12.07 -5.94 13.13
C ARG A 433 12.54 -5.02 14.25
N TRP A 434 11.61 -4.68 15.11
CA TRP A 434 11.91 -3.97 16.33
C TRP A 434 11.39 -4.74 17.54
N ARG A 435 11.63 -4.26 18.75
CA ARG A 435 11.27 -4.97 19.98
C ARG A 435 11.03 -4.05 21.14
N ASP A 436 10.07 -4.40 21.96
CA ASP A 436 9.89 -3.70 23.24
C ASP A 436 9.38 -4.64 24.35
N PHE A 437 9.35 -4.12 25.57
CA PHE A 437 8.79 -4.84 26.70
C PHE A 437 7.27 -4.98 26.55
N PRO A 438 6.67 -6.14 26.93
CA PRO A 438 5.23 -6.38 26.74
C PRO A 438 4.33 -5.44 27.56
N THR A 439 4.90 -4.67 28.49
CA THR A 439 4.20 -3.66 29.30
C THR A 439 4.41 -2.23 28.78
N ARG A 440 5.26 -2.03 27.75
CA ARG A 440 5.54 -0.70 27.20
C ARG A 440 4.31 -0.14 26.51
N GLN A 441 4.03 1.13 26.79
CA GLN A 441 3.05 1.96 26.11
C GLN A 441 3.77 3.13 25.43
N SER A 442 3.47 3.41 24.18
CA SER A 442 4.10 4.47 23.40
C SER A 442 3.13 5.00 22.35
N ASP A 443 3.27 6.29 22.01
CA ASP A 443 2.45 6.99 21.02
C ASP A 443 2.80 6.62 19.58
N ASP A 444 3.76 5.76 19.38
CA ASP A 444 4.22 5.22 18.10
C ASP A 444 3.87 3.73 17.92
N THR A 445 3.19 3.10 18.87
CA THR A 445 2.95 1.66 18.86
C THR A 445 1.48 1.32 19.10
N GLY A 446 0.92 0.57 18.13
CA GLY A 446 -0.43 0.02 18.15
C GLY A 446 -0.41 -1.47 17.76
N PHE A 447 -1.44 -1.94 17.05
CA PHE A 447 -1.51 -3.33 16.58
C PHE A 447 -2.61 -3.53 15.55
N ARG A 448 -2.52 -4.63 14.79
CA ARG A 448 -3.65 -5.21 14.02
C ARG A 448 -3.95 -6.62 14.49
N VAL A 449 -5.09 -7.16 14.07
CA VAL A 449 -5.56 -8.48 14.53
C VAL A 449 -5.52 -9.50 13.40
N VAL A 450 -5.36 -10.77 13.76
CA VAL A 450 -5.56 -11.94 12.90
C VAL A 450 -6.77 -12.71 13.40
N ARG A 451 -7.56 -13.26 12.47
CA ARG A 451 -8.62 -14.24 12.71
C ARG A 451 -8.23 -15.57 12.10
N GLU A 452 -8.24 -16.61 12.89
CA GLU A 452 -8.02 -17.96 12.41
C GLU A 452 -9.22 -18.43 11.55
N LEU A 453 -8.93 -19.07 10.44
CA LEU A 453 -9.95 -19.68 9.59
C LEU A 453 -10.06 -21.16 9.95
N LEU A 454 -11.28 -21.65 10.12
CA LEU A 454 -11.52 -23.07 10.30
C LEU A 454 -11.03 -23.81 9.04
N GLN A 455 -10.16 -24.78 9.23
CA GLN A 455 -9.67 -25.68 8.18
C GLN A 455 -10.77 -26.64 7.75
#